data_6ad4af7009ae44364817ad157676a424
#
_entry.id   6ad4af7009ae44364817ad157676a424
#
_cell.length_a   1.000
_cell.length_b   1.000
_cell.length_c   1.000
_cell.angle_alpha   90.00
_cell.angle_beta   90.00
_cell.angle_gamma   90.00
#
_symmetry.space_group_name_H-M   'P 1'
#
loop_
_entity.id
_entity.type
_entity.pdbx_description
1 polymer ?
#
loop_
_entity_poly.entity_id
_entity_poly.type
_entity_poly.pdbx_seq_one_letter_code
_entity_poly.pdbx_strand_id
1 'polypeptide(L)'
;MSESTPPQPAPSRRRVASSLAWAVPTVVAAAAAPAEAASPLPRIDRVFSVGLASTAVANTSVGACATGSTRLSVTTDDVNTYYRIANVRTGSTVTDVTASVLVQKDMVDAMGSRNPLTWTSATTDWSTPVREVSGTGSPVLYTNNGTRYYRYVSKLSTPVPAPVSGTITLPRIGWYSNCSTTLAGVSVSGRGSAVVNGMTLDNVGDFRTL
;
A
#
# COMPACT_ATOMS: atom_id res chain seq x y z
N MET A 1 -68.11 28.38 36.45
CA MET A 1 -67.71 29.32 35.37
C MET A 1 -66.90 28.52 34.39
N SER A 2 -67.54 28.12 33.27
CA SER A 2 -66.88 27.33 32.25
C SER A 2 -66.46 28.32 31.11
N GLU A 3 -65.19 28.44 30.92
CA GLU A 3 -64.58 29.31 29.90
C GLU A 3 -64.52 28.55 28.57
N SER A 4 -65.31 29.06 27.61
CA SER A 4 -65.49 28.49 26.28
C SER A 4 -64.35 28.96 25.40
N THR A 5 -63.41 28.07 24.98
CA THR A 5 -62.35 28.39 24.02
C THR A 5 -62.95 28.56 22.62
N PRO A 6 -62.63 29.66 21.91
CA PRO A 6 -63.13 29.91 20.58
C PRO A 6 -62.47 28.95 19.53
N PRO A 7 -63.20 28.52 18.51
CA PRO A 7 -62.68 27.62 17.48
C PRO A 7 -61.61 28.31 16.61
N GLN A 8 -60.51 27.59 16.42
CA GLN A 8 -59.39 28.01 15.58
C GLN A 8 -59.81 27.98 14.07
N PRO A 9 -59.53 29.00 13.30
CA PRO A 9 -59.92 29.05 11.87
C PRO A 9 -59.10 28.04 11.07
N ALA A 10 -59.75 27.27 10.19
CA ALA A 10 -59.15 26.33 9.28
C ALA A 10 -58.16 27.01 8.33
N PRO A 11 -57.00 26.39 8.05
CA PRO A 11 -55.98 26.96 7.15
C PRO A 11 -56.52 27.14 5.74
N SER A 12 -56.36 28.34 5.17
CA SER A 12 -56.85 28.64 3.83
C SER A 12 -56.07 27.86 2.76
N ARG A 13 -56.75 27.43 1.69
CA ARG A 13 -56.16 26.69 0.54
C ARG A 13 -54.95 27.39 -0.09
N ARG A 14 -54.82 28.72 0.08
CA ARG A 14 -53.67 29.50 -0.43
C ARG A 14 -52.38 29.24 0.36
N ARG A 15 -52.46 28.87 1.65
CA ARG A 15 -51.24 28.59 2.46
C ARG A 15 -50.64 27.20 2.18
N VAL A 16 -51.46 26.27 1.71
CA VAL A 16 -50.95 24.90 1.36
C VAL A 16 -50.22 24.94 0.02
N ALA A 17 -50.65 25.77 -0.94
CA ALA A 17 -49.97 25.84 -2.25
C ALA A 17 -48.61 26.53 -2.19
N SER A 18 -48.39 27.47 -1.25
CA SER A 18 -47.09 28.14 -1.10
C SER A 18 -46.01 27.29 -0.39
N SER A 19 -46.40 26.29 0.42
CA SER A 19 -45.47 25.40 1.07
C SER A 19 -44.96 24.25 0.14
N LEU A 20 -45.72 23.92 -0.90
CA LEU A 20 -45.31 22.91 -1.89
C LEU A 20 -44.38 23.47 -2.97
N ALA A 21 -44.39 24.77 -3.22
CA ALA A 21 -43.53 25.39 -4.24
C ALA A 21 -42.03 25.44 -3.86
N TRP A 22 -41.72 25.31 -2.58
CA TRP A 22 -40.33 25.32 -2.09
C TRP A 22 -39.75 23.92 -1.86
N ALA A 23 -40.55 22.87 -1.88
CA ALA A 23 -40.09 21.49 -1.65
C ALA A 23 -39.54 20.83 -2.93
N VAL A 24 -39.96 21.30 -4.11
CA VAL A 24 -39.56 20.69 -5.40
C VAL A 24 -38.07 20.93 -5.76
N PRO A 25 -37.48 22.12 -5.55
CA PRO A 25 -36.07 22.34 -5.88
C PRO A 25 -35.10 21.54 -4.99
N THR A 26 -35.43 21.32 -3.73
CA THR A 26 -34.55 20.61 -2.80
C THR A 26 -34.49 19.11 -3.06
N VAL A 27 -35.58 18.50 -3.53
CA VAL A 27 -35.59 17.09 -3.89
C VAL A 27 -34.81 16.83 -5.18
N VAL A 28 -34.90 17.73 -6.16
CA VAL A 28 -34.16 17.64 -7.41
C VAL A 28 -32.65 17.86 -7.19
N ALA A 29 -32.27 18.77 -6.29
CA ALA A 29 -30.87 18.99 -5.95
C ALA A 29 -30.26 17.81 -5.16
N ALA A 30 -31.05 17.15 -4.31
CA ALA A 30 -30.59 15.94 -3.59
C ALA A 30 -30.48 14.72 -4.50
N ALA A 31 -31.34 14.61 -5.53
CA ALA A 31 -31.27 13.54 -6.52
C ALA A 31 -30.13 13.72 -7.56
N ALA A 32 -29.64 14.96 -7.70
CA ALA A 32 -28.52 15.30 -8.59
C ALA A 32 -27.17 15.35 -7.88
N ALA A 33 -27.05 14.85 -6.63
CA ALA A 33 -25.75 14.64 -6.03
C ALA A 33 -24.97 13.67 -6.94
N PRO A 34 -23.82 14.08 -7.50
CA PRO A 34 -23.16 13.28 -8.51
C PRO A 34 -22.82 11.91 -7.94
N ALA A 35 -23.06 10.86 -8.71
CA ALA A 35 -22.69 9.48 -8.40
C ALA A 35 -21.19 9.32 -8.11
N GLU A 36 -20.39 10.35 -8.34
CA GLU A 36 -18.98 10.44 -8.00
C GLU A 36 -18.69 10.33 -6.49
N ALA A 37 -19.64 10.70 -5.62
CA ALA A 37 -19.47 10.58 -4.17
C ALA A 37 -19.45 9.12 -3.68
N ALA A 38 -19.86 8.17 -4.52
CA ALA A 38 -19.92 6.74 -4.19
C ALA A 38 -18.76 5.92 -4.78
N SER A 39 -17.83 6.54 -5.53
CA SER A 39 -16.69 5.79 -6.07
C SER A 39 -15.71 5.44 -4.96
N PRO A 40 -15.32 4.18 -4.84
CA PRO A 40 -14.37 3.77 -3.81
C PRO A 40 -13.04 4.51 -3.99
N LEU A 41 -12.42 4.88 -2.86
CA LEU A 41 -11.12 5.55 -2.85
C LEU A 41 -10.03 4.64 -3.42
N PRO A 42 -9.00 5.22 -4.05
CA PRO A 42 -7.82 4.47 -4.45
C PRO A 42 -7.21 3.73 -3.24
N ARG A 43 -6.73 2.52 -3.49
CA ARG A 43 -6.06 1.72 -2.46
C ARG A 43 -4.94 0.88 -3.05
N ILE A 44 -3.99 0.51 -2.21
CA ILE A 44 -2.96 -0.46 -2.55
C ILE A 44 -3.46 -1.86 -2.20
N ASP A 45 -3.47 -2.73 -3.22
CA ASP A 45 -3.65 -4.17 -3.07
C ASP A 45 -2.30 -4.84 -3.36
N ARG A 46 -1.75 -5.56 -2.39
CA ARG A 46 -0.50 -6.25 -2.57
C ARG A 46 -0.46 -7.58 -1.82
N VAL A 47 0.17 -8.56 -2.46
CA VAL A 47 0.56 -9.82 -1.86
C VAL A 47 1.99 -10.08 -2.32
N PHE A 48 2.98 -9.96 -1.41
CA PHE A 48 4.37 -10.28 -1.70
C PHE A 48 4.69 -11.68 -1.18
N SER A 49 5.35 -12.50 -2.02
CA SER A 49 6.02 -13.69 -1.53
C SER A 49 7.35 -13.26 -0.91
N VAL A 50 7.43 -13.32 0.41
CA VAL A 50 8.69 -13.10 1.14
C VAL A 50 9.09 -14.44 1.74
N GLY A 51 10.27 -14.94 1.47
CA GLY A 51 10.71 -16.27 1.91
C GLY A 51 12.23 -16.36 2.05
N LEU A 52 12.67 -17.54 2.46
CA LEU A 52 14.08 -17.92 2.42
C LEU A 52 14.34 -18.80 1.20
N ALA A 53 15.44 -18.55 0.51
CA ALA A 53 15.90 -19.34 -0.63
C ALA A 53 17.39 -19.62 -0.51
N SER A 54 17.84 -20.78 -1.02
CA SER A 54 19.26 -21.16 -1.09
C SER A 54 19.74 -21.44 -2.51
N THR A 55 18.81 -21.68 -3.44
CA THR A 55 19.11 -22.02 -4.84
C THR A 55 19.47 -20.79 -5.67
N ALA A 56 20.16 -21.01 -6.77
CA ALA A 56 20.34 -19.97 -7.79
C ALA A 56 19.00 -19.55 -8.40
N VAL A 57 18.93 -18.29 -8.83
CA VAL A 57 17.75 -17.75 -9.52
C VAL A 57 18.03 -17.73 -11.02
N ALA A 58 17.22 -18.46 -11.76
CA ALA A 58 17.39 -18.60 -13.21
C ALA A 58 17.36 -17.23 -13.92
N ASN A 59 18.22 -17.07 -14.92
CA ASN A 59 18.34 -15.88 -15.76
C ASN A 59 18.73 -14.61 -14.99
N THR A 60 19.42 -14.75 -13.85
CA THR A 60 19.90 -13.61 -13.04
C THR A 60 21.35 -13.85 -12.59
N SER A 61 21.99 -12.81 -12.04
CA SER A 61 23.30 -12.92 -11.38
C SER A 61 23.24 -13.54 -9.97
N VAL A 62 22.06 -13.97 -9.51
CA VAL A 62 21.86 -14.50 -8.16
C VAL A 62 22.23 -15.99 -8.12
N GLY A 63 23.47 -16.28 -7.72
CA GLY A 63 23.99 -17.65 -7.59
C GLY A 63 23.39 -18.41 -6.41
N ALA A 64 23.68 -19.72 -6.26
CA ALA A 64 23.29 -20.49 -5.08
C ALA A 64 24.01 -20.03 -3.80
N CYS A 65 23.38 -20.18 -2.64
CA CYS A 65 24.04 -19.99 -1.35
C CYS A 65 24.93 -21.19 -1.01
N ALA A 66 25.96 -20.95 -0.22
CA ALA A 66 26.75 -22.05 0.36
C ALA A 66 25.87 -22.88 1.31
N THR A 67 26.30 -24.12 1.54
CA THR A 67 25.62 -25.06 2.46
C THR A 67 25.39 -24.43 3.82
N GLY A 68 24.17 -24.53 4.34
CA GLY A 68 23.76 -23.95 5.63
C GLY A 68 23.44 -22.45 5.61
N SER A 69 23.60 -21.79 4.46
CA SER A 69 23.22 -20.39 4.29
C SER A 69 21.95 -20.23 3.48
N THR A 70 21.19 -19.19 3.78
CA THR A 70 19.98 -18.79 3.03
C THR A 70 20.01 -17.30 2.72
N ARG A 71 19.17 -16.86 1.83
CA ARG A 71 18.90 -15.45 1.53
C ARG A 71 17.43 -15.14 1.67
N LEU A 72 17.11 -13.88 1.91
CA LEU A 72 15.74 -13.38 1.75
C LEU A 72 15.41 -13.26 0.26
N SER A 73 14.21 -13.68 -0.11
CA SER A 73 13.62 -13.43 -1.42
C SER A 73 12.30 -12.68 -1.26
N VAL A 74 12.10 -11.63 -2.06
CA VAL A 74 10.84 -10.88 -2.14
C VAL A 74 10.41 -10.88 -3.60
N THR A 75 9.31 -11.55 -3.91
CA THR A 75 8.90 -11.73 -5.31
C THR A 75 7.39 -11.51 -5.50
N THR A 76 7.02 -11.15 -6.73
CA THR A 76 5.64 -11.23 -7.23
C THR A 76 5.60 -11.98 -8.56
N ASP A 77 4.48 -12.67 -8.85
CA ASP A 77 4.25 -13.46 -10.06
C ASP A 77 3.08 -12.95 -10.92
N ASP A 78 2.36 -11.91 -10.46
CA ASP A 78 1.17 -11.27 -11.06
C ASP A 78 -0.10 -12.15 -11.03
N VAL A 79 -0.01 -13.36 -10.57
CA VAL A 79 -1.14 -14.29 -10.43
C VAL A 79 -1.57 -14.40 -8.97
N ASN A 80 -0.74 -15.05 -8.13
CA ASN A 80 -1.01 -15.24 -6.71
C ASN A 80 -0.38 -14.16 -5.84
N THR A 81 0.71 -13.57 -6.33
CA THR A 81 1.44 -12.50 -5.67
C THR A 81 1.57 -11.31 -6.61
N TYR A 82 1.20 -10.13 -6.13
CA TYR A 82 1.09 -8.93 -6.96
C TYR A 82 1.28 -7.65 -6.16
N TYR A 83 1.48 -6.56 -6.88
CA TYR A 83 1.39 -5.20 -6.38
C TYR A 83 0.53 -4.38 -7.33
N ARG A 84 -0.62 -3.90 -6.85
CA ARG A 84 -1.62 -3.18 -7.64
C ARG A 84 -2.11 -1.95 -6.90
N ILE A 85 -2.53 -0.94 -7.67
CA ILE A 85 -3.26 0.21 -7.15
C ILE A 85 -4.66 0.13 -7.75
N ALA A 86 -5.65 -0.16 -6.92
CA ALA A 86 -7.04 -0.32 -7.31
C ALA A 86 -7.81 0.99 -7.16
N ASN A 87 -8.97 1.09 -7.84
CA ASN A 87 -9.88 2.23 -7.85
C ASN A 87 -9.23 3.53 -8.35
N VAL A 88 -8.30 3.44 -9.28
CA VAL A 88 -7.65 4.58 -9.93
C VAL A 88 -8.52 5.07 -11.07
N ARG A 89 -8.91 6.32 -11.05
CA ARG A 89 -9.69 6.93 -12.14
C ARG A 89 -8.81 7.24 -13.35
N THR A 90 -9.41 7.25 -14.54
CA THR A 90 -8.73 7.78 -15.73
C THR A 90 -8.29 9.22 -15.51
N GLY A 91 -7.04 9.53 -15.86
CA GLY A 91 -6.46 10.86 -15.65
C GLY A 91 -5.90 11.12 -14.26
N SER A 92 -5.97 10.15 -13.32
CA SER A 92 -5.29 10.29 -12.03
C SER A 92 -3.78 10.34 -12.20
N THR A 93 -3.15 11.22 -11.42
CA THR A 93 -1.69 11.25 -11.28
C THR A 93 -1.26 10.25 -10.20
N VAL A 94 -0.31 9.38 -10.54
CA VAL A 94 0.29 8.43 -9.59
C VAL A 94 1.78 8.65 -9.55
N THR A 95 2.32 8.92 -8.37
CA THR A 95 3.74 9.21 -8.14
C THR A 95 4.25 8.46 -6.90
N ASP A 96 5.57 8.53 -6.67
CA ASP A 96 6.25 8.02 -5.48
C ASP A 96 5.89 6.56 -5.13
N VAL A 97 5.74 5.75 -6.18
CA VAL A 97 5.46 4.32 -6.02
C VAL A 97 6.68 3.63 -5.44
N THR A 98 6.51 3.10 -4.22
CA THR A 98 7.56 2.37 -3.52
C THR A 98 7.06 1.03 -3.03
N ALA A 99 7.96 0.07 -3.01
CA ALA A 99 7.77 -1.20 -2.31
C ALA A 99 8.91 -1.38 -1.30
N SER A 100 8.64 -2.02 -0.19
CA SER A 100 9.67 -2.18 0.84
C SER A 100 9.48 -3.47 1.64
N VAL A 101 10.55 -3.91 2.26
CA VAL A 101 10.56 -5.01 3.21
C VAL A 101 11.15 -4.54 4.52
N LEU A 102 10.46 -4.86 5.62
CA LEU A 102 10.95 -4.73 6.97
C LEU A 102 11.64 -6.03 7.35
N VAL A 103 12.85 -5.95 7.87
CA VAL A 103 13.65 -7.10 8.30
C VAL A 103 14.07 -6.89 9.75
N GLN A 104 13.88 -7.90 10.58
CA GLN A 104 14.21 -7.85 12.01
C GLN A 104 15.64 -7.37 12.23
N LYS A 105 15.78 -6.29 13.01
CA LYS A 105 17.06 -5.61 13.23
C LYS A 105 18.15 -6.52 13.78
N ASP A 106 17.83 -7.26 14.83
CA ASP A 106 18.82 -8.08 15.54
C ASP A 106 19.44 -9.18 14.65
N MET A 107 18.62 -9.74 13.71
CA MET A 107 19.10 -10.71 12.74
C MET A 107 20.00 -10.06 11.67
N VAL A 108 19.67 -8.85 11.23
CA VAL A 108 20.51 -8.08 10.30
C VAL A 108 21.84 -7.70 10.98
N ASP A 109 21.80 -7.23 12.22
CA ASP A 109 23.00 -6.85 12.96
C ASP A 109 23.90 -8.08 13.22
N ALA A 110 23.32 -9.25 13.44
CA ALA A 110 24.06 -10.51 13.60
C ALA A 110 24.85 -10.93 12.35
N MET A 111 24.47 -10.44 11.15
CA MET A 111 25.29 -10.63 9.93
C MET A 111 26.64 -9.92 10.02
N GLY A 112 26.71 -8.84 10.83
CA GLY A 112 27.92 -8.10 11.10
C GLY A 112 28.38 -7.18 9.96
N SER A 113 29.38 -6.34 10.25
CA SER A 113 29.88 -5.35 9.29
C SER A 113 30.64 -5.95 8.09
N ARG A 114 31.14 -7.19 8.23
CA ARG A 114 31.89 -7.88 7.15
C ARG A 114 30.97 -8.45 6.07
N ASN A 115 29.71 -8.73 6.41
CA ASN A 115 28.71 -9.25 5.49
C ASN A 115 27.35 -8.56 5.76
N PRO A 116 27.23 -7.22 5.60
CA PRO A 116 25.98 -6.52 5.85
C PRO A 116 24.89 -7.01 4.90
N LEU A 117 23.62 -6.90 5.34
CA LEU A 117 22.49 -7.25 4.46
C LEU A 117 22.48 -6.30 3.26
N THR A 118 22.66 -6.87 2.08
CA THR A 118 22.59 -6.19 0.79
C THR A 118 21.56 -6.88 -0.11
N TRP A 119 21.10 -6.18 -1.13
CA TRP A 119 20.08 -6.68 -2.04
C TRP A 119 20.54 -6.63 -3.49
N THR A 120 20.02 -7.57 -4.28
CA THR A 120 20.12 -7.59 -5.74
C THR A 120 18.71 -7.57 -6.30
N SER A 121 18.42 -6.68 -7.26
CA SER A 121 17.19 -6.73 -8.04
C SER A 121 17.40 -7.62 -9.27
N ALA A 122 16.50 -8.55 -9.50
CA ALA A 122 16.47 -9.37 -10.70
C ALA A 122 15.68 -8.70 -11.86
N THR A 123 15.07 -7.54 -11.60
CA THR A 123 14.33 -6.74 -12.59
C THR A 123 14.89 -5.32 -12.64
N THR A 124 14.72 -4.65 -13.77
CA THR A 124 15.14 -3.25 -13.96
C THR A 124 14.04 -2.25 -13.65
N ASP A 125 12.80 -2.73 -13.47
CA ASP A 125 11.63 -1.88 -13.20
C ASP A 125 11.65 -1.27 -11.80
N TRP A 126 12.42 -1.86 -10.90
CA TRP A 126 12.56 -1.42 -9.53
C TRP A 126 14.02 -1.15 -9.19
N SER A 127 14.26 -0.07 -8.45
CA SER A 127 15.59 0.17 -7.89
C SER A 127 15.96 -0.96 -6.93
N THR A 128 17.26 -1.23 -6.79
CA THR A 128 17.73 -2.13 -5.74
C THR A 128 17.30 -1.62 -4.36
N PRO A 129 16.70 -2.46 -3.49
CA PRO A 129 16.31 -2.01 -2.16
C PRO A 129 17.49 -1.49 -1.35
N VAL A 130 17.33 -0.30 -0.76
CA VAL A 130 18.32 0.32 0.12
C VAL A 130 17.74 0.53 1.51
N ARG A 131 18.58 0.42 2.53
CA ARG A 131 18.15 0.66 3.91
C ARG A 131 17.75 2.12 4.08
N GLU A 132 16.57 2.34 4.64
CA GLU A 132 16.08 3.67 4.95
C GLU A 132 16.92 4.33 6.05
N VAL A 133 17.31 5.56 5.80
CA VAL A 133 18.07 6.38 6.73
C VAL A 133 17.38 7.74 6.93
N SER A 134 17.51 8.30 8.13
CA SER A 134 17.07 9.66 8.42
C SER A 134 17.94 10.71 7.71
N GLY A 135 17.53 11.97 7.75
CA GLY A 135 18.33 13.08 7.21
C GLY A 135 19.72 13.21 7.82
N THR A 136 19.98 12.61 8.97
CA THR A 136 21.31 12.54 9.63
C THR A 136 22.11 11.30 9.23
N GLY A 137 21.60 10.46 8.34
CA GLY A 137 22.24 9.20 7.90
C GLY A 137 22.06 8.02 8.87
N SER A 138 21.36 8.20 9.99
CA SER A 138 21.09 7.12 10.93
C SER A 138 19.97 6.22 10.41
N PRO A 139 20.03 4.88 10.60
CA PRO A 139 18.96 3.97 10.19
C PRO A 139 17.64 4.33 10.86
N VAL A 140 16.56 4.40 10.06
CA VAL A 140 15.20 4.53 10.59
C VAL A 140 14.75 3.17 11.13
N LEU A 141 14.22 3.17 12.37
CA LEU A 141 13.75 1.96 13.04
C LEU A 141 12.23 1.95 13.13
N TYR A 142 11.67 0.83 12.73
CA TYR A 142 10.26 0.51 12.92
C TYR A 142 10.11 -0.48 14.06
N THR A 143 9.07 -0.33 14.87
CA THR A 143 8.80 -1.23 16.00
C THR A 143 7.43 -1.87 15.84
N ASN A 144 7.36 -3.18 16.02
CA ASN A 144 6.11 -3.93 16.09
C ASN A 144 6.20 -4.96 17.23
N ASN A 145 5.28 -4.90 18.17
CA ASN A 145 5.24 -5.78 19.35
C ASN A 145 6.61 -5.92 20.06
N GLY A 146 7.29 -4.80 20.27
CA GLY A 146 8.61 -4.75 20.93
C GLY A 146 9.80 -5.15 20.04
N THR A 147 9.57 -5.76 18.90
CA THR A 147 10.63 -6.11 17.93
C THR A 147 10.93 -4.93 17.03
N ARG A 148 12.22 -4.66 16.81
CA ARG A 148 12.70 -3.57 15.93
C ARG A 148 13.08 -4.10 14.58
N TYR A 149 12.85 -3.26 13.52
CA TYR A 149 13.09 -3.61 12.14
C TYR A 149 13.81 -2.49 11.40
N TYR A 150 14.70 -2.86 10.48
CA TYR A 150 15.16 -2.00 9.41
C TYR A 150 14.20 -2.11 8.23
N ARG A 151 13.91 -0.99 7.58
CA ARG A 151 13.17 -0.94 6.33
C ARG A 151 14.13 -0.82 5.15
N TYR A 152 13.94 -1.66 4.15
CA TYR A 152 14.63 -1.59 2.88
C TYR A 152 13.63 -1.17 1.82
N VAL A 153 13.88 -0.05 1.15
CA VAL A 153 12.95 0.61 0.23
C VAL A 153 13.48 0.52 -1.18
N SER A 154 12.61 0.18 -2.10
CA SER A 154 12.82 0.23 -3.54
C SER A 154 11.79 1.17 -4.16
N LYS A 155 12.18 1.93 -5.17
CA LYS A 155 11.32 2.83 -5.93
C LYS A 155 11.08 2.24 -7.31
N LEU A 156 9.87 2.44 -7.84
CA LEU A 156 9.59 2.14 -9.24
C LEU A 156 10.48 3.02 -10.12
N SER A 157 11.24 2.41 -11.02
CA SER A 157 12.21 3.07 -11.90
C SER A 157 11.65 3.36 -13.29
N THR A 158 10.58 2.65 -13.66
CA THR A 158 9.88 2.80 -14.94
C THR A 158 8.63 3.68 -14.76
N PRO A 159 8.09 4.25 -15.85
CA PRO A 159 6.82 4.96 -15.80
C PRO A 159 5.70 4.08 -15.23
N VAL A 160 4.83 4.69 -14.44
CA VAL A 160 3.66 3.98 -13.89
C VAL A 160 2.76 3.53 -15.04
N PRO A 161 2.38 2.24 -15.12
CA PRO A 161 1.49 1.76 -16.17
C PRO A 161 0.12 2.46 -16.16
N ALA A 162 -0.51 2.56 -17.32
CA ALA A 162 -1.86 3.08 -17.41
C ALA A 162 -2.86 2.16 -16.69
N PRO A 163 -3.90 2.70 -16.04
CA PRO A 163 -4.92 1.89 -15.40
C PRO A 163 -5.75 1.11 -16.43
N VAL A 164 -5.98 -0.17 -16.14
CA VAL A 164 -6.91 -1.02 -16.89
C VAL A 164 -8.09 -1.34 -15.97
N SER A 165 -9.31 -0.99 -16.39
CA SER A 165 -10.53 -1.16 -15.58
C SER A 165 -10.40 -0.61 -14.15
N GLY A 166 -9.75 0.56 -14.01
CA GLY A 166 -9.55 1.21 -12.71
C GLY A 166 -8.45 0.59 -11.84
N THR A 167 -7.63 -0.29 -12.40
CA THR A 167 -6.52 -0.92 -11.67
C THR A 167 -5.21 -0.72 -12.42
N ILE A 168 -4.16 -0.32 -11.71
CA ILE A 168 -2.79 -0.30 -12.18
C ILE A 168 -2.10 -1.55 -11.62
N THR A 169 -1.67 -2.45 -12.49
CA THR A 169 -0.77 -3.56 -12.10
C THR A 169 0.67 -3.07 -12.25
N LEU A 170 1.42 -3.08 -11.16
CA LEU A 170 2.82 -2.65 -11.15
C LEU A 170 3.73 -3.79 -11.62
N PRO A 171 4.91 -3.49 -12.17
CA PRO A 171 5.87 -4.49 -12.63
C PRO A 171 6.24 -5.48 -11.52
N ARG A 172 6.66 -6.68 -11.92
CA ARG A 172 7.07 -7.75 -11.00
C ARG A 172 8.24 -7.32 -10.14
N ILE A 173 8.18 -7.73 -8.89
CA ILE A 173 9.26 -7.60 -7.93
C ILE A 173 10.08 -8.90 -7.94
N GLY A 174 11.39 -8.76 -7.91
CA GLY A 174 12.32 -9.86 -7.78
C GLY A 174 13.58 -9.39 -7.04
N TRP A 175 13.54 -9.37 -5.70
CA TRP A 175 14.67 -8.95 -4.86
C TRP A 175 15.21 -10.11 -4.06
N TYR A 176 16.52 -10.19 -4.02
CA TYR A 176 17.24 -11.26 -3.33
C TYR A 176 18.35 -10.66 -2.48
N SER A 177 18.40 -11.03 -1.20
CA SER A 177 19.52 -10.59 -0.36
C SER A 177 20.78 -11.41 -0.65
N ASN A 178 21.92 -10.93 -0.13
CA ASN A 178 23.09 -11.80 0.02
C ASN A 178 22.80 -12.97 0.98
N CYS A 179 23.58 -14.03 0.87
CA CYS A 179 23.42 -15.23 1.70
C CYS A 179 23.98 -15.02 3.10
N SER A 180 23.32 -15.61 4.10
CA SER A 180 23.78 -15.64 5.49
C SER A 180 23.24 -16.87 6.23
N THR A 181 23.95 -17.33 7.22
CA THR A 181 23.52 -18.37 8.17
C THR A 181 22.59 -17.83 9.26
N THR A 182 22.49 -16.49 9.41
CA THR A 182 21.73 -15.83 10.49
C THR A 182 20.28 -15.53 10.14
N LEU A 183 19.84 -15.81 8.90
CA LEU A 183 18.50 -15.43 8.44
C LEU A 183 17.40 -16.45 8.79
N ALA A 184 17.75 -17.63 9.29
CA ALA A 184 16.76 -18.61 9.73
C ALA A 184 15.96 -18.06 10.94
N GLY A 185 14.65 -18.10 10.90
CA GLY A 185 13.80 -17.56 11.95
C GLY A 185 13.64 -16.03 11.93
N VAL A 186 14.09 -15.35 10.89
CA VAL A 186 13.94 -13.89 10.77
C VAL A 186 12.48 -13.46 10.64
N SER A 187 12.08 -12.44 11.39
CA SER A 187 10.77 -11.82 11.21
C SER A 187 10.83 -10.73 10.14
N VAL A 188 9.84 -10.74 9.25
CA VAL A 188 9.75 -9.83 8.10
C VAL A 188 8.32 -9.33 7.85
N SER A 189 8.20 -8.19 7.17
CA SER A 189 6.91 -7.68 6.65
C SER A 189 7.16 -6.95 5.34
N GLY A 190 6.35 -7.25 4.32
CA GLY A 190 6.36 -6.47 3.08
C GLY A 190 5.42 -5.26 3.18
N ARG A 191 5.70 -4.18 2.45
CA ARG A 191 4.88 -2.96 2.42
C ARG A 191 4.86 -2.34 1.04
N GLY A 192 3.79 -1.62 0.72
CA GLY A 192 3.70 -0.82 -0.51
C GLY A 192 3.18 0.57 -0.20
N SER A 193 3.66 1.58 -0.92
CA SER A 193 3.16 2.95 -0.81
C SER A 193 3.16 3.63 -2.19
N ALA A 194 2.24 4.57 -2.39
CA ALA A 194 2.12 5.39 -3.59
C ALA A 194 1.39 6.70 -3.26
N VAL A 195 1.56 7.71 -4.09
CA VAL A 195 0.76 8.94 -4.03
C VAL A 195 -0.19 8.97 -5.22
N VAL A 196 -1.49 9.08 -4.98
CA VAL A 196 -2.52 9.18 -6.02
C VAL A 196 -3.26 10.50 -5.85
N ASN A 197 -3.17 11.39 -6.85
CA ASN A 197 -3.76 12.73 -6.81
C ASN A 197 -3.39 13.51 -5.53
N GLY A 198 -2.15 13.40 -5.06
CA GLY A 198 -1.66 14.03 -3.83
C GLY A 198 -2.03 13.30 -2.53
N MET A 199 -2.82 12.23 -2.60
CA MET A 199 -3.15 11.40 -1.43
C MET A 199 -2.13 10.26 -1.28
N THR A 200 -1.47 10.18 -0.13
CA THR A 200 -0.57 9.06 0.18
C THR A 200 -1.38 7.83 0.53
N LEU A 201 -1.05 6.73 -0.14
CA LEU A 201 -1.59 5.40 0.11
C LEU A 201 -0.49 4.54 0.71
N ASP A 202 -0.80 3.83 1.77
CA ASP A 202 0.08 2.85 2.38
C ASP A 202 -0.66 1.52 2.57
N ASN A 203 0.03 0.42 2.29
CA ASN A 203 -0.41 -0.92 2.65
C ASN A 203 0.65 -1.58 3.51
N VAL A 204 0.32 -1.75 4.78
CA VAL A 204 1.16 -2.39 5.79
C VAL A 204 0.82 -3.87 5.85
N GLY A 205 1.78 -4.72 5.54
CA GLY A 205 1.59 -6.17 5.63
C GLY A 205 1.80 -6.72 7.02
N ASP A 206 1.29 -7.94 7.20
CA ASP A 206 1.49 -8.68 8.42
C ASP A 206 2.97 -9.05 8.60
N PHE A 207 3.39 -9.10 9.85
CA PHE A 207 4.70 -9.64 10.20
C PHE A 207 4.63 -11.16 10.28
N ARG A 208 5.64 -11.81 9.73
CA ARG A 208 5.77 -13.27 9.79
C ARG A 208 7.22 -13.68 10.03
N THR A 209 7.40 -14.80 10.71
CA THR A 209 8.70 -15.45 10.90
C THR A 209 8.91 -16.46 9.77
N LEU A 210 10.11 -16.49 9.20
CA LEU A 210 10.51 -17.36 8.08
C LEU A 210 11.32 -18.56 8.56
#